data_3e31e6d0d056b5098aad36693fcebf5d
#
_entry.id   3e31e6d0d056b5098aad36693fcebf5d
#
_cell.length_a   1.000
_cell.length_b   1.000
_cell.length_c   1.000
_cell.angle_alpha   90.00
_cell.angle_beta   90.00
_cell.angle_gamma   90.00
#
_symmetry.space_group_name_H-M   'P 1'
#
loop_
_entity.id
_entity.type
_entity.pdbx_description
1 polymer ?
#
loop_
_entity_poly.entity_id
_entity_poly.type
_entity_poly.pdbx_seq_one_letter_code
_entity_poly.pdbx_strand_id
1 'polypeptide(L)'
;RIHIIHLEELLYLQAGGDYVTIFTPDGQYVKEQTMKYFETHLPPALFVRIHRSCIVNTEQILRVELFGKENYQVRLKNGVCLRASNAGYKLLKERLSL
;
A
#
# COMPACT_ATOMS: atom_id res chain seq x y z
N ARG A 1 -12.69 23.29 -1.44
CA ARG A 1 -11.42 23.20 -2.18
C ARG A 1 -11.21 21.78 -2.70
N ILE A 2 -10.86 21.65 -3.97
CA ILE A 2 -10.55 20.35 -4.57
C ILE A 2 -9.05 20.12 -4.46
N HIS A 3 -8.69 18.95 -3.94
CA HIS A 3 -7.29 18.57 -3.81
C HIS A 3 -7.01 17.44 -4.80
N ILE A 4 -6.07 17.66 -5.71
CA ILE A 4 -5.71 16.69 -6.74
C ILE A 4 -4.46 15.94 -6.28
N ILE A 5 -4.57 14.60 -6.23
CA ILE A 5 -3.45 13.74 -5.86
C ILE A 5 -3.08 12.91 -7.08
N HIS A 6 -1.84 13.04 -7.54
CA HIS A 6 -1.36 12.25 -8.67
C HIS A 6 -0.99 10.85 -8.20
N LEU A 7 -1.28 9.84 -9.02
CA LEU A 7 -1.06 8.44 -8.63
C LEU A 7 0.37 8.14 -8.24
N GLU A 8 1.34 8.72 -8.92
CA GLU A 8 2.75 8.51 -8.61
C GLU A 8 3.14 9.09 -7.25
N GLU A 9 2.32 9.97 -6.68
CA GLU A 9 2.57 10.54 -5.36
C GLU A 9 1.97 9.70 -4.25
N LEU A 10 1.10 8.75 -4.57
CA LEU A 10 0.52 7.88 -3.56
C LEU A 10 1.57 6.90 -3.07
N LEU A 11 1.86 6.96 -1.77
CA LEU A 11 2.83 6.06 -1.14
C LEU A 11 2.16 4.76 -0.76
N TYR A 12 1.11 4.86 0.03
CA TYR A 12 0.31 3.71 0.44
C TYR A 12 -1.03 4.19 1.00
N LEU A 13 -1.97 3.25 1.13
CA LEU A 13 -3.28 3.50 1.70
C LEU A 13 -3.50 2.55 2.87
N GLN A 14 -4.15 3.04 3.92
CA GLN A 14 -4.40 2.23 5.10
C GLN A 14 -5.83 2.40 5.57
N ALA A 15 -6.51 1.27 5.79
CA ALA A 15 -7.88 1.27 6.28
C ALA A 15 -7.89 1.42 7.80
N GLY A 16 -8.90 2.15 8.28
CA GLY A 16 -9.14 2.29 9.71
C GLY A 16 -10.60 2.68 9.91
N GLY A 17 -11.38 1.81 10.58
CA GLY A 17 -12.79 2.05 10.75
C GLY A 17 -13.51 2.14 9.40
N ASP A 18 -14.29 3.18 9.20
CA ASP A 18 -15.05 3.40 7.98
C ASP A 18 -14.31 4.27 6.96
N TYR A 19 -13.01 4.50 7.20
CA TYR A 19 -12.22 5.41 6.39
C TYR A 19 -10.97 4.74 5.86
N VAL A 20 -10.48 5.27 4.74
CA VAL A 20 -9.17 4.90 4.22
C VAL A 20 -8.32 6.15 4.18
N THR A 21 -7.13 6.06 4.74
CA THR A 21 -6.17 7.17 4.73
C THR A 21 -5.19 6.96 3.58
N ILE A 22 -5.04 8.00 2.76
CA ILE A 22 -4.10 8.02 1.65
C ILE A 22 -2.87 8.80 2.10
N PHE A 23 -1.69 8.17 2.00
CA PHE A 23 -0.43 8.78 2.41
C PHE A 23 0.35 9.24 1.18
N THR A 24 0.77 10.49 1.21
CA THR A 24 1.58 11.10 0.14
C THR A 24 2.78 11.80 0.78
N PRO A 25 3.78 12.23 -0.01
CA PRO A 25 4.90 12.99 0.55
C PRO A 25 4.47 14.27 1.26
N ASP A 26 3.37 14.87 0.84
CA ASP A 26 2.89 16.14 1.39
C ASP A 26 1.99 15.99 2.61
N GLY A 27 1.56 14.78 2.91
CA GLY A 27 0.67 14.57 4.04
C GLY A 27 -0.28 13.39 3.83
N GLN A 28 -1.37 13.41 4.57
CA GLN A 28 -2.34 12.33 4.51
C GLN A 28 -3.73 12.87 4.30
N TYR A 29 -4.54 12.08 3.58
CA TYR A 29 -5.90 12.46 3.20
C TYR A 29 -6.85 11.32 3.55
N VAL A 30 -7.90 11.62 4.30
CA VAL A 30 -8.86 10.62 4.75
C VAL A 30 -10.05 10.60 3.80
N LYS A 31 -10.43 9.40 3.36
CA LYS A 31 -11.55 9.20 2.45
C LYS A 31 -12.55 8.20 3.04
N GLU A 32 -13.82 8.53 2.93
CA GLU A 32 -14.90 7.64 3.36
C GLU A 32 -15.19 6.66 2.21
N GLN A 33 -14.30 5.69 2.08
CA GLN A 33 -14.35 4.68 1.03
C GLN A 33 -13.82 3.36 1.58
N THR A 34 -14.04 2.27 0.84
CA THR A 34 -13.55 0.95 1.24
C THR A 34 -12.22 0.64 0.56
N MET A 35 -11.49 -0.30 1.15
CA MET A 35 -10.26 -0.78 0.51
C MET A 35 -10.58 -1.44 -0.83
N LYS A 36 -11.71 -2.13 -0.92
CA LYS A 36 -12.11 -2.75 -2.17
C LYS A 36 -12.34 -1.72 -3.27
N TYR A 37 -12.91 -0.57 -2.91
CA TYR A 37 -13.08 0.52 -3.87
C TYR A 37 -11.73 0.91 -4.48
N PHE A 38 -10.74 1.14 -3.63
CA PHE A 38 -9.41 1.53 -4.12
C PHE A 38 -8.72 0.40 -4.86
N GLU A 39 -8.90 -0.84 -4.40
CA GLU A 39 -8.31 -2.00 -5.08
C GLU A 39 -8.81 -2.10 -6.52
N THR A 40 -10.08 -1.78 -6.76
CA THR A 40 -10.66 -1.86 -8.10
C THR A 40 -10.40 -0.62 -8.95
N HIS A 41 -10.10 0.51 -8.32
CA HIS A 41 -9.92 1.78 -9.05
C HIS A 41 -8.47 2.19 -9.26
N LEU A 42 -7.53 1.63 -8.48
CA LEU A 42 -6.12 1.93 -8.67
C LEU A 42 -5.50 0.97 -9.68
N PRO A 43 -4.52 1.42 -10.47
CA PRO A 43 -3.87 0.55 -11.46
C PRO A 43 -3.20 -0.65 -10.78
N PRO A 44 -3.60 -1.88 -11.12
CA PRO A 44 -3.04 -3.07 -10.47
C PRO A 44 -1.56 -3.30 -10.79
N ALA A 45 -1.06 -2.71 -11.89
CA ALA A 45 0.36 -2.81 -12.22
C ALA A 45 1.24 -2.01 -11.24
N LEU A 46 0.65 -1.03 -10.57
CA LEU A 46 1.39 -0.13 -9.69
C LEU A 46 1.07 -0.34 -8.20
N PHE A 47 -0.16 -0.72 -7.89
CA PHE A 47 -0.63 -0.85 -6.52
C PHE A 47 -0.96 -2.28 -6.18
N VAL A 48 -0.48 -2.74 -5.03
CA VAL A 48 -0.71 -4.10 -4.55
C VAL A 48 -1.29 -4.06 -3.14
N ARG A 49 -2.37 -4.83 -2.94
CA ARG A 49 -2.95 -4.96 -1.61
C ARG A 49 -2.15 -6.01 -0.84
N ILE A 50 -1.25 -5.53 0.01
CA ILE A 50 -0.32 -6.40 0.76
C ILE A 50 -0.92 -6.91 2.07
N HIS A 51 -2.03 -6.33 2.49
CA HIS A 51 -2.74 -6.70 3.71
C HIS A 51 -4.19 -6.28 3.53
N ARG A 52 -5.12 -6.91 4.26
CA ARG A 52 -6.52 -6.50 4.16
C ARG A 52 -6.73 -5.02 4.43
N SER A 53 -5.82 -4.41 5.19
CA SER A 53 -5.92 -3.00 5.56
C SER A 53 -4.89 -2.11 4.88
N CYS A 54 -4.12 -2.63 3.92
CA CYS A 54 -3.04 -1.85 3.32
C CYS A 54 -2.84 -2.12 1.84
N ILE A 55 -2.79 -1.04 1.05
CA ILE A 55 -2.42 -1.08 -0.37
C ILE A 55 -1.16 -0.25 -0.52
N VAL A 56 -0.16 -0.74 -1.25
CA VAL A 56 1.12 -0.06 -1.40
C VAL A 56 1.43 0.22 -2.86
N ASN A 57 2.08 1.36 -3.11
CA ASN A 57 2.65 1.68 -4.41
C ASN A 57 3.96 0.93 -4.54
N THR A 58 4.03 -0.01 -5.51
CA THR A 58 5.20 -0.87 -5.66
C THR A 58 6.48 -0.10 -5.98
N GLU A 59 6.37 1.05 -6.63
CA GLU A 59 7.54 1.86 -6.95
C GLU A 59 8.14 2.54 -5.73
N GLN A 60 7.42 2.58 -4.62
CA GLN A 60 7.92 3.17 -3.38
C GLN A 60 8.57 2.14 -2.47
N ILE A 61 8.57 0.87 -2.86
CA ILE A 61 9.14 -0.20 -2.04
C ILE A 61 10.66 -0.20 -2.17
N LEU A 62 11.33 -0.13 -1.02
CA LEU A 62 12.78 -0.27 -0.95
C LEU A 62 13.16 -1.74 -0.93
N ARG A 63 12.51 -2.51 -0.04
CA ARG A 63 12.76 -3.95 0.10
C ARG A 63 11.66 -4.63 0.90
N VAL A 64 11.60 -5.94 0.77
CA VAL A 64 10.70 -6.78 1.57
C VAL A 64 11.57 -7.60 2.51
N GLU A 65 11.23 -7.60 3.80
CA GLU A 65 11.98 -8.28 4.84
C GLU A 65 11.13 -9.35 5.51
N LEU A 66 11.75 -10.47 5.81
CA LEU A 66 11.11 -11.56 6.54
C LEU A 66 11.74 -11.64 7.94
N PHE A 67 10.90 -11.47 8.95
CA PHE A 67 11.31 -11.59 10.35
C PHE A 67 10.68 -12.85 10.95
N GLY A 68 11.50 -13.87 11.22
CA GLY A 68 10.98 -15.14 11.71
C GLY A 68 10.13 -15.83 10.67
N LYS A 69 9.10 -16.55 11.12
CA LYS A 69 8.17 -17.23 10.21
C LYS A 69 6.99 -16.33 9.87
N GLU A 70 6.74 -16.16 8.58
CA GLU A 70 5.52 -15.53 8.09
C GLU A 70 5.27 -14.10 8.59
N ASN A 71 6.32 -13.41 9.02
CA ASN A 71 6.21 -12.01 9.41
C ASN A 71 6.89 -11.16 8.33
N TYR A 72 6.13 -10.81 7.32
CA TYR A 72 6.65 -10.07 6.19
C TYR A 72 6.45 -8.58 6.41
N GLN A 73 7.51 -7.81 6.18
CA GLN A 73 7.47 -6.36 6.28
C GLN A 73 7.97 -5.74 4.99
N VAL A 74 7.26 -4.72 4.55
CA VAL A 74 7.59 -3.98 3.34
C VAL A 74 8.13 -2.63 3.77
N ARG A 75 9.42 -2.39 3.49
CA ARG A 75 10.05 -1.12 3.83
C ARG A 75 10.00 -0.20 2.62
N LEU A 76 9.47 0.99 2.83
CA LEU A 76 9.38 1.99 1.79
C LEU A 76 10.65 2.85 1.75
N LYS A 77 10.84 3.52 0.63
CA LYS A 77 12.00 4.40 0.42
C LYS A 77 12.08 5.52 1.44
N ASN A 78 10.93 5.95 1.98
CA ASN A 78 10.88 6.99 3.00
C ASN A 78 11.09 6.45 4.42
N GLY A 79 11.36 5.16 4.59
CA GLY A 79 11.61 4.56 5.89
C GLY A 79 10.39 3.93 6.56
N VAL A 80 9.20 4.16 6.04
CA VAL A 80 7.99 3.56 6.59
C VAL A 80 8.04 2.05 6.42
N CYS A 81 7.57 1.31 7.43
CA CYS A 81 7.54 -0.14 7.40
C CYS A 81 6.08 -0.60 7.48
N LEU A 82 5.64 -1.37 6.49
CA LEU A 82 4.28 -1.84 6.38
C LEU A 82 4.24 -3.36 6.53
N ARG A 83 3.22 -3.87 7.21
CA ARG A 83 3.07 -5.30 7.37
C ARG A 83 2.35 -5.89 6.16
N ALA A 84 2.82 -7.04 5.68
CA ALA A 84 2.16 -7.81 4.63
C ALA A 84 1.69 -9.13 5.18
N SER A 85 0.50 -9.58 4.75
CA SER A 85 0.02 -10.91 5.06
C SER A 85 0.71 -11.92 4.15
N ASN A 86 0.54 -13.21 4.44
CA ASN A 86 1.09 -14.26 3.57
C ASN A 86 0.54 -14.14 2.15
N ALA A 87 -0.77 -13.90 2.02
CA ALA A 87 -1.38 -13.73 0.72
C ALA A 87 -0.88 -12.46 0.03
N GLY A 88 -0.72 -11.38 0.80
CA GLY A 88 -0.18 -10.12 0.27
C GLY A 88 1.25 -10.26 -0.19
N TYR A 89 2.06 -11.00 0.54
CA TYR A 89 3.44 -11.27 0.17
C TYR A 89 3.51 -12.07 -1.14
N LYS A 90 2.67 -13.10 -1.28
CA LYS A 90 2.63 -13.89 -2.52
C LYS A 90 2.25 -13.04 -3.72
N LEU A 91 1.26 -12.19 -3.54
CA LEU A 91 0.83 -11.28 -4.60
C LEU A 91 1.95 -10.31 -4.98
N LEU A 92 2.65 -9.79 -3.97
CA LEU A 92 3.76 -8.88 -4.20
C LEU A 92 4.90 -9.54 -4.95
N LYS A 93 5.22 -10.80 -4.58
CA LYS A 93 6.25 -11.57 -5.29
C LYS A 93 5.94 -11.70 -6.76
N GLU A 94 4.69 -11.99 -7.10
CA GLU A 94 4.27 -12.11 -8.49
C GLU A 94 4.46 -10.80 -9.24
N ARG A 95 4.04 -9.70 -8.61
CA ARG A 95 4.10 -8.39 -9.26
C ARG A 95 5.53 -7.89 -9.44
N LEU A 96 6.40 -8.19 -8.50
CA LEU A 96 7.80 -7.75 -8.55
C LEU A 96 8.73 -8.79 -9.15
N SER A 97 8.21 -9.95 -9.51
CA SER A 97 9.00 -11.04 -10.08
C SER A 97 10.16 -11.47 -9.16
N LEU A 98 9.88 -11.57 -7.89
CA LEU A 98 10.86 -11.99 -6.89
C LEU A 98 11.05 -13.51 -6.84
#